data_61f16818a8afc7d985903c552c7fe539
#
_entry.id   61f16818a8afc7d985903c552c7fe539
#
_cell.length_a   1.000
_cell.length_b   1.000
_cell.length_c   1.000
_cell.angle_alpha   90.00
_cell.angle_beta   90.00
_cell.angle_gamma   90.00
#
_symmetry.space_group_name_H-M   'P 1'
#
loop_
_entity.id
_entity.type
_entity.pdbx_description
1 polymer ?
#
loop_
_entity_poly.entity_id
_entity_poly.type
_entity_poly.pdbx_seq_one_letter_code
_entity_poly.pdbx_strand_id
1 'polypeptide(L)'
;MIDQLHFDQQFLSVLSLISSCLTLIGMVLLRPLMASRSIAYIVVLLTLASGVLALPNIGLYYGIQEWTARLTGGIVDAHFIAIIETTLESPLGQVAMIPLLTWIARNAPADLKATFFAVMASFTNMALTASSLLTKYLNQIFLVTREVKDPATGAVQSPADYSQLGWLLITVSLIGVLAPLFTVPLVQRSRLQTHD
;
A
#
# COMPACT_ATOMS: atom_id res chain seq x y z
N MET A 1 -5.11 5.80 -12.82
CA MET A 1 -6.41 6.27 -12.29
C MET A 1 -6.79 7.66 -12.81
N ILE A 2 -5.96 8.68 -12.69
CA ILE A 2 -6.29 10.04 -13.19
C ILE A 2 -6.71 10.00 -14.67
N ASP A 3 -5.90 9.37 -15.50
CA ASP A 3 -6.10 9.36 -16.96
C ASP A 3 -7.25 8.43 -17.43
N GLN A 4 -7.64 7.43 -16.64
CA GLN A 4 -8.69 6.46 -17.01
C GLN A 4 -10.03 6.71 -16.30
N LEU A 5 -9.98 7.14 -15.04
CA LEU A 5 -11.18 7.38 -14.22
C LEU A 5 -11.56 8.86 -14.15
N HIS A 6 -10.77 9.72 -14.82
CA HIS A 6 -10.98 11.17 -14.88
C HIS A 6 -11.13 11.84 -13.51
N PHE A 7 -10.39 11.35 -12.49
CA PHE A 7 -10.41 11.96 -11.17
C PHE A 7 -9.83 13.36 -11.23
N ASP A 8 -10.60 14.34 -10.77
CA ASP A 8 -10.17 15.71 -10.63
C ASP A 8 -9.09 15.85 -9.55
N GLN A 9 -8.14 16.76 -9.76
CA GLN A 9 -7.07 17.04 -8.82
C GLN A 9 -7.62 17.53 -7.47
N GLN A 10 -8.75 18.23 -7.47
CA GLN A 10 -9.43 18.66 -6.26
C GLN A 10 -9.94 17.46 -5.46
N PHE A 11 -10.55 16.48 -6.13
CA PHE A 11 -11.00 15.23 -5.50
C PHE A 11 -9.83 14.48 -4.85
N LEU A 12 -8.69 14.36 -5.53
CA LEU A 12 -7.49 13.71 -4.98
C LEU A 12 -6.94 14.44 -3.74
N SER A 13 -7.01 15.78 -3.73
CA SER A 13 -6.61 16.58 -2.57
C SER A 13 -7.52 16.36 -1.37
N VAL A 14 -8.84 16.30 -1.58
CA VAL A 14 -9.82 15.97 -0.54
C VAL A 14 -9.60 14.54 -0.01
N LEU A 15 -9.36 13.58 -0.90
CA LEU A 15 -9.07 12.20 -0.55
C LEU A 15 -7.82 12.08 0.34
N SER A 16 -6.76 12.83 0.01
CA SER A 16 -5.53 12.91 0.82
C SER A 16 -5.77 13.50 2.21
N LEU A 17 -6.63 14.51 2.31
CA LEU A 17 -7.02 15.11 3.60
C LEU A 17 -7.82 14.11 4.46
N ILE A 18 -8.79 13.42 3.87
CA ILE A 18 -9.55 12.34 4.52
C ILE A 18 -8.59 11.26 5.00
N SER A 19 -7.64 10.81 4.15
CA SER A 19 -6.61 9.83 4.47
C SER A 19 -5.82 10.25 5.71
N SER A 20 -5.36 11.49 5.77
CA SER A 20 -4.57 12.01 6.89
C SER A 20 -5.35 12.01 8.20
N CYS A 21 -6.61 12.45 8.18
CA CYS A 21 -7.49 12.44 9.35
C CYS A 21 -7.76 11.00 9.84
N LEU A 22 -8.08 10.10 8.92
CA LEU A 22 -8.39 8.70 9.25
C LEU A 22 -7.17 7.94 9.75
N THR A 23 -5.97 8.26 9.26
CA THR A 23 -4.71 7.74 9.77
C THR A 23 -4.55 8.03 11.26
N LEU A 24 -4.79 9.29 11.70
CA LEU A 24 -4.71 9.67 13.11
C LEU A 24 -5.75 8.94 13.96
N ILE A 25 -6.99 8.88 13.48
CA ILE A 25 -8.07 8.15 14.15
C ILE A 25 -7.74 6.66 14.24
N GLY A 26 -7.26 6.06 13.15
CA GLY A 26 -6.90 4.65 13.07
C GLY A 26 -5.78 4.25 14.02
N MET A 27 -4.76 5.10 14.20
CA MET A 27 -3.71 4.85 15.20
C MET A 27 -4.27 4.73 16.62
N VAL A 28 -5.24 5.56 16.98
CA VAL A 28 -5.88 5.52 18.29
C VAL A 28 -6.76 4.29 18.44
N LEU A 29 -7.59 3.98 17.43
CA LEU A 29 -8.52 2.85 17.46
C LEU A 29 -7.81 1.50 17.45
N LEU A 30 -6.70 1.36 16.71
CA LEU A 30 -5.97 0.11 16.58
C LEU A 30 -4.95 -0.12 17.71
N ARG A 31 -4.70 0.89 18.55
CA ARG A 31 -3.78 0.79 19.69
C ARG A 31 -4.05 -0.41 20.61
N PRO A 32 -5.29 -0.71 21.05
CA PRO A 32 -5.55 -1.87 21.91
C PRO A 32 -5.25 -3.20 21.23
N LEU A 33 -5.52 -3.32 19.93
CA LEU A 33 -5.17 -4.51 19.15
C LEU A 33 -3.66 -4.73 19.15
N MET A 34 -2.90 -3.67 18.94
CA MET A 34 -1.45 -3.73 18.87
C MET A 34 -0.79 -4.00 20.24
N ALA A 35 -1.42 -3.57 21.31
CA ALA A 35 -0.93 -3.82 22.67
C ALA A 35 -1.20 -5.26 23.14
N SER A 36 -2.23 -5.93 22.61
CA SER A 36 -2.72 -7.23 23.09
C SER A 36 -2.25 -8.44 22.29
N ARG A 37 -1.64 -8.24 21.11
CA ARG A 37 -1.26 -9.31 20.18
C ARG A 37 0.23 -9.34 19.90
N SER A 38 0.73 -10.51 19.48
CA SER A 38 2.12 -10.65 19.06
C SER A 38 2.41 -9.86 17.78
N ILE A 39 3.65 -9.42 17.61
CA ILE A 39 4.11 -8.67 16.44
C ILE A 39 3.85 -9.46 15.14
N ALA A 40 4.14 -10.75 15.16
CA ALA A 40 3.92 -11.64 14.02
C ALA A 40 2.45 -11.72 13.62
N TYR A 41 1.54 -11.84 14.60
CA TYR A 41 0.10 -11.85 14.34
C TYR A 41 -0.36 -10.53 13.69
N ILE A 42 0.12 -9.39 14.21
CA ILE A 42 -0.25 -8.07 13.69
C ILE A 42 0.25 -7.92 12.24
N VAL A 43 1.50 -8.30 11.95
CA VAL A 43 2.05 -8.25 10.58
C VAL A 43 1.22 -9.11 9.63
N VAL A 44 0.90 -10.35 9.98
CA VAL A 44 0.08 -11.23 9.15
C VAL A 44 -1.34 -10.64 8.94
N LEU A 45 -1.97 -10.16 10.02
CA LEU A 45 -3.30 -9.56 9.93
C LEU A 45 -3.32 -8.35 9.01
N LEU A 46 -2.36 -7.43 9.17
CA LEU A 46 -2.26 -6.23 8.33
C LEU A 46 -1.95 -6.59 6.87
N THR A 47 -1.09 -7.58 6.64
CA THR A 47 -0.79 -8.09 5.29
C THR A 47 -2.04 -8.63 4.60
N LEU A 48 -2.82 -9.46 5.29
CA LEU A 48 -4.07 -10.00 4.74
C LEU A 48 -5.11 -8.89 4.50
N ALA A 49 -5.24 -7.96 5.44
CA ALA A 49 -6.14 -6.82 5.30
C ALA A 49 -5.75 -5.95 4.09
N SER A 50 -4.47 -5.61 3.93
CA SER A 50 -3.97 -4.86 2.77
C SER A 50 -4.19 -5.61 1.45
N GLY A 51 -4.02 -6.95 1.45
CA GLY A 51 -4.31 -7.78 0.27
C GLY A 51 -5.78 -7.74 -0.13
N VAL A 52 -6.70 -7.78 0.83
CA VAL A 52 -8.14 -7.64 0.57
C VAL A 52 -8.48 -6.24 0.06
N LEU A 53 -7.90 -5.20 0.67
CA LEU A 53 -8.12 -3.81 0.27
C LEU A 53 -7.49 -3.44 -1.09
N ALA A 54 -6.53 -4.21 -1.59
CA ALA A 54 -6.02 -4.05 -2.95
C ALA A 54 -7.01 -4.52 -4.03
N LEU A 55 -8.00 -5.36 -3.69
CA LEU A 55 -8.97 -5.90 -4.65
C LEU A 55 -9.86 -4.84 -5.29
N PRO A 56 -10.42 -3.84 -4.58
CA PRO A 56 -11.16 -2.75 -5.19
C PRO A 56 -10.35 -1.99 -6.24
N ASN A 57 -9.08 -1.73 -5.98
CA ASN A 57 -8.17 -1.03 -6.89
C ASN A 57 -7.94 -1.83 -8.19
N ILE A 58 -7.73 -3.14 -8.07
CA ILE A 58 -7.68 -4.06 -9.22
C ILE A 58 -9.03 -4.07 -9.93
N GLY A 59 -10.13 -4.14 -9.17
CA GLY A 59 -11.49 -4.12 -9.71
C GLY A 59 -11.82 -2.86 -10.51
N LEU A 60 -11.37 -1.69 -10.06
CA LEU A 60 -11.53 -0.42 -10.77
C LEU A 60 -10.86 -0.46 -12.16
N TYR A 61 -9.71 -1.10 -12.28
CA TYR A 61 -9.08 -1.30 -13.59
C TYR A 61 -9.92 -2.16 -14.52
N TYR A 62 -10.58 -3.22 -14.00
CA TYR A 62 -11.45 -4.11 -14.77
C TYR A 62 -12.89 -3.61 -14.93
N GLY A 63 -13.19 -2.36 -14.54
CA GLY A 63 -14.50 -1.75 -14.74
C GLY A 63 -15.57 -2.15 -13.73
N ILE A 64 -15.20 -2.62 -12.53
CA ILE A 64 -16.15 -3.01 -11.49
C ILE A 64 -17.10 -1.85 -11.12
N GLN A 65 -16.65 -0.60 -11.24
CA GLN A 65 -17.46 0.60 -10.99
C GLN A 65 -18.67 0.73 -11.90
N GLU A 66 -18.57 0.23 -13.13
CA GLU A 66 -19.72 0.27 -14.06
C GLU A 66 -20.79 -0.74 -13.63
N TRP A 67 -20.39 -1.90 -13.20
CA TRP A 67 -21.28 -2.94 -12.71
C TRP A 67 -21.94 -2.55 -11.38
N THR A 68 -21.17 -2.04 -10.43
CA THR A 68 -21.69 -1.58 -9.14
C THR A 68 -22.60 -0.36 -9.28
N ALA A 69 -22.26 0.60 -10.14
CA ALA A 69 -23.11 1.75 -10.43
C ALA A 69 -24.45 1.34 -11.03
N ARG A 70 -24.47 0.36 -11.96
CA ARG A 70 -25.73 -0.17 -12.51
C ARG A 70 -26.62 -0.82 -11.45
N LEU A 71 -26.04 -1.60 -10.54
CA LEU A 71 -26.78 -2.27 -9.46
C LEU A 71 -27.32 -1.30 -8.41
N THR A 72 -26.62 -0.21 -8.16
CA THR A 72 -26.92 0.73 -7.07
C THR A 72 -27.58 2.04 -7.54
N GLY A 73 -27.97 2.11 -8.83
CA GLY A 73 -28.55 3.33 -9.39
C GLY A 73 -27.57 4.50 -9.45
N GLY A 74 -26.28 4.25 -9.60
CA GLY A 74 -25.21 5.25 -9.70
C GLY A 74 -24.57 5.66 -8.36
N ILE A 75 -24.98 5.06 -7.23
CA ILE A 75 -24.45 5.43 -5.91
C ILE A 75 -23.01 4.92 -5.73
N VAL A 76 -22.75 3.66 -6.10
CA VAL A 76 -21.43 3.05 -5.96
C VAL A 76 -20.67 3.16 -7.28
N ASP A 77 -20.18 4.35 -7.54
CA ASP A 77 -19.32 4.70 -8.68
C ASP A 77 -17.81 4.59 -8.33
N ALA A 78 -16.94 4.98 -9.25
CA ALA A 78 -15.49 4.97 -9.05
C ALA A 78 -15.05 5.88 -7.90
N HIS A 79 -15.71 7.03 -7.68
CA HIS A 79 -15.37 7.96 -6.60
C HIS A 79 -15.72 7.36 -5.24
N PHE A 80 -16.90 6.75 -5.13
CA PHE A 80 -17.32 6.06 -3.91
C PHE A 80 -16.37 4.93 -3.53
N ILE A 81 -15.98 4.09 -4.50
CA ILE A 81 -15.03 3.00 -4.28
C ILE A 81 -13.69 3.56 -3.81
N ALA A 82 -13.15 4.63 -4.44
CA ALA A 82 -11.89 5.25 -4.05
C ALA A 82 -11.94 5.85 -2.62
N ILE A 83 -13.06 6.44 -2.22
CA ILE A 83 -13.27 6.96 -0.85
C ILE A 83 -13.24 5.82 0.16
N ILE A 84 -13.98 4.73 -0.09
CA ILE A 84 -14.03 3.57 0.82
C ILE A 84 -12.66 2.91 0.93
N GLU A 85 -11.98 2.68 -0.20
CA GLU A 85 -10.62 2.13 -0.22
C GLU A 85 -9.67 2.99 0.63
N THR A 86 -9.60 4.30 0.36
CA THR A 86 -8.77 5.23 1.12
C THR A 86 -9.12 5.26 2.60
N THR A 87 -10.41 5.21 2.93
CA THR A 87 -10.90 5.19 4.31
C THR A 87 -10.39 3.99 5.10
N LEU A 88 -10.36 2.83 4.46
CA LEU A 88 -9.95 1.57 5.10
C LEU A 88 -8.42 1.37 5.05
N GLU A 89 -7.77 1.75 3.96
CA GLU A 89 -6.34 1.53 3.75
C GLU A 89 -5.46 2.49 4.55
N SER A 90 -5.85 3.76 4.65
CA SER A 90 -5.03 4.81 5.27
C SER A 90 -4.63 4.52 6.72
N PRO A 91 -5.54 4.07 7.62
CA PRO A 91 -5.17 3.69 8.97
C PRO A 91 -4.21 2.51 9.01
N LEU A 92 -4.39 1.52 8.14
CA LEU A 92 -3.61 0.29 8.13
C LEU A 92 -2.17 0.53 7.66
N GLY A 93 -1.96 1.40 6.68
CA GLY A 93 -0.64 1.73 6.14
C GLY A 93 0.29 2.31 7.22
N GLN A 94 -0.21 3.20 8.06
CA GLN A 94 0.60 3.79 9.14
C GLN A 94 0.79 2.82 10.32
N VAL A 95 -0.25 2.06 10.66
CA VAL A 95 -0.17 1.06 11.73
C VAL A 95 0.83 -0.04 11.40
N ALA A 96 1.06 -0.34 10.12
CA ALA A 96 2.06 -1.33 9.69
C ALA A 96 3.50 -0.99 10.11
N MET A 97 3.84 0.27 10.35
CA MET A 97 5.16 0.67 10.86
C MET A 97 5.34 0.42 12.37
N ILE A 98 4.26 0.36 13.14
CA ILE A 98 4.32 0.24 14.60
C ILE A 98 4.94 -1.08 15.09
N PRO A 99 4.65 -2.26 14.49
CA PRO A 99 5.30 -3.51 14.89
C PRO A 99 6.83 -3.43 14.86
N LEU A 100 7.37 -2.81 13.81
CA LEU A 100 8.81 -2.63 13.66
C LEU A 100 9.39 -1.74 14.76
N LEU A 101 8.75 -0.59 15.01
CA LEU A 101 9.16 0.34 16.07
C LEU A 101 9.06 -0.31 17.46
N THR A 102 8.03 -1.10 17.70
CA THR A 102 7.82 -1.84 18.95
C THR A 102 8.90 -2.91 19.14
N TRP A 103 9.24 -3.62 18.08
CA TRP A 103 10.32 -4.61 18.12
C TRP A 103 11.66 -3.98 18.53
N ILE A 104 12.02 -2.83 17.93
CA ILE A 104 13.22 -2.08 18.29
C ILE A 104 13.18 -1.66 19.76
N ALA A 105 12.05 -1.07 20.18
CA ALA A 105 11.90 -0.57 21.55
C ALA A 105 12.07 -1.65 22.62
N ARG A 106 11.64 -2.90 22.30
CA ARG A 106 11.74 -4.05 23.22
C ARG A 106 13.12 -4.72 23.21
N ASN A 107 13.76 -4.81 22.03
CA ASN A 107 14.97 -5.62 21.85
C ASN A 107 16.28 -4.81 21.85
N ALA A 108 16.23 -3.50 21.65
CA ALA A 108 17.42 -2.67 21.67
C ALA A 108 17.89 -2.38 23.12
N PRO A 109 19.20 -2.52 23.41
CA PRO A 109 19.79 -2.08 24.68
C PRO A 109 19.46 -0.62 24.95
N ALA A 110 19.29 -0.27 26.24
CA ALA A 110 18.80 1.05 26.64
C ALA A 110 19.70 2.21 26.16
N ASP A 111 21.01 1.98 26.17
CA ASP A 111 22.06 2.90 25.74
C ASP A 111 22.25 2.97 24.22
N LEU A 112 21.75 1.98 23.47
CA LEU A 112 21.91 1.87 22.01
C LEU A 112 20.60 2.06 21.24
N LYS A 113 19.48 2.37 21.88
CA LYS A 113 18.18 2.52 21.23
C LYS A 113 18.21 3.47 20.04
N ALA A 114 18.84 4.64 20.17
CA ALA A 114 18.97 5.61 19.09
C ALA A 114 19.71 5.04 17.89
N THR A 115 20.77 4.28 18.10
CA THR A 115 21.55 3.62 17.06
C THR A 115 20.70 2.56 16.33
N PHE A 116 19.97 1.73 17.09
CA PHE A 116 19.06 0.74 16.50
C PHE A 116 17.96 1.39 15.66
N PHE A 117 17.35 2.49 16.12
CA PHE A 117 16.39 3.25 15.32
C PHE A 117 17.02 3.78 14.03
N ALA A 118 18.22 4.34 14.08
CA ALA A 118 18.91 4.86 12.90
C ALA A 118 19.24 3.75 11.90
N VAL A 119 19.72 2.59 12.37
CA VAL A 119 19.99 1.42 11.52
C VAL A 119 18.71 0.92 10.86
N MET A 120 17.61 0.78 11.62
CA MET A 120 16.34 0.33 11.06
C MET A 120 15.72 1.34 10.09
N ALA A 121 15.87 2.64 10.34
CA ALA A 121 15.48 3.67 9.38
C ALA A 121 16.26 3.54 8.06
N SER A 122 17.56 3.23 8.14
CA SER A 122 18.39 2.97 6.95
C SER A 122 17.92 1.74 6.18
N PHE A 123 17.58 0.63 6.85
CA PHE A 123 17.02 -0.55 6.21
C PHE A 123 15.66 -0.26 5.58
N THR A 124 14.79 0.53 6.23
CA THR A 124 13.50 0.94 5.69
C THR A 124 13.69 1.75 4.41
N ASN A 125 14.60 2.73 4.40
CA ASN A 125 14.91 3.51 3.21
C ASN A 125 15.50 2.65 2.08
N MET A 126 16.35 1.69 2.40
CA MET A 126 16.88 0.74 1.43
C MET A 126 15.77 -0.14 0.84
N ALA A 127 14.81 -0.60 1.65
CA ALA A 127 13.65 -1.35 1.19
C ALA A 127 12.74 -0.51 0.28
N LEU A 128 12.52 0.76 0.59
CA LEU A 128 11.78 1.71 -0.27
C LEU A 128 12.49 1.91 -1.62
N THR A 129 13.81 2.05 -1.61
CA THR A 129 14.61 2.16 -2.84
C THR A 129 14.53 0.88 -3.68
N ALA A 130 14.65 -0.28 -3.04
CA ALA A 130 14.52 -1.58 -3.71
C ALA A 130 13.10 -1.77 -4.29
N SER A 131 12.06 -1.36 -3.58
CA SER A 131 10.67 -1.37 -4.06
C SER A 131 10.48 -0.47 -5.28
N SER A 132 11.07 0.72 -5.27
CA SER A 132 11.02 1.65 -6.42
C SER A 132 11.73 1.07 -7.64
N LEU A 133 12.88 0.42 -7.46
CA LEU A 133 13.58 -0.29 -8.52
C LEU A 133 12.75 -1.47 -9.06
N LEU A 134 12.16 -2.26 -8.18
CA LEU A 134 11.29 -3.37 -8.55
C LEU A 134 10.10 -2.86 -9.40
N THR A 135 9.45 -1.79 -8.97
CA THR A 135 8.37 -1.14 -9.71
C THR A 135 8.82 -0.73 -11.12
N LYS A 136 10.02 -0.13 -11.25
CA LYS A 136 10.59 0.23 -12.55
C LYS A 136 10.74 -1.00 -13.46
N TYR A 137 11.33 -2.08 -12.96
CA TYR A 137 11.52 -3.31 -13.75
C TYR A 137 10.19 -3.99 -14.09
N LEU A 138 9.24 -4.02 -13.16
CA LEU A 138 7.90 -4.55 -13.43
C LEU A 138 7.18 -3.73 -14.51
N ASN A 139 7.28 -2.41 -14.49
CA ASN A 139 6.73 -1.56 -15.55
C ASN A 139 7.37 -1.83 -16.93
N GLN A 140 8.65 -2.21 -16.97
CA GLN A 140 9.31 -2.60 -18.21
C GLN A 140 8.86 -3.98 -18.70
N ILE A 141 8.64 -4.93 -17.80
CA ILE A 141 8.17 -6.28 -18.13
C ILE A 141 6.72 -6.24 -18.64
N PHE A 142 5.84 -5.50 -17.95
CA PHE A 142 4.43 -5.37 -18.33
C PHE A 142 4.16 -4.25 -19.33
N LEU A 143 5.20 -3.56 -19.82
CA LEU A 143 5.11 -2.52 -20.86
C LEU A 143 4.04 -1.45 -20.56
N VAL A 144 3.89 -1.07 -19.28
CA VAL A 144 2.96 -0.01 -18.87
C VAL A 144 3.61 1.35 -19.11
N THR A 145 3.06 2.12 -20.04
CA THR A 145 3.56 3.44 -20.41
C THR A 145 2.47 4.51 -20.27
N ARG A 146 2.89 5.69 -19.82
CA ARG A 146 2.04 6.87 -19.77
C ARG A 146 2.17 7.67 -21.06
N GLU A 147 1.11 8.38 -21.45
CA GLU A 147 1.19 9.31 -22.57
C GLU A 147 2.25 10.38 -22.31
N VAL A 148 3.17 10.52 -23.25
CA VAL A 148 4.21 11.56 -23.25
C VAL A 148 3.91 12.55 -24.37
N LYS A 149 3.69 13.82 -23.99
CA LYS A 149 3.51 14.93 -24.92
C LYS A 149 4.79 15.76 -25.01
N ASP A 150 5.08 16.24 -26.19
CA ASP A 150 6.14 17.23 -26.41
C ASP A 150 5.76 18.55 -25.70
N PRO A 151 6.59 19.08 -24.77
CA PRO A 151 6.28 20.30 -24.05
C PRO A 151 6.19 21.55 -24.96
N ALA A 152 6.85 21.53 -26.13
CA ALA A 152 6.89 22.66 -27.04
C ALA A 152 5.73 22.65 -28.05
N THR A 153 5.34 21.46 -28.56
CA THR A 153 4.34 21.33 -29.64
C THR A 153 3.02 20.75 -29.18
N GLY A 154 2.96 20.18 -27.97
CA GLY A 154 1.78 19.44 -27.48
C GLY A 154 1.52 18.12 -28.22
N ALA A 155 2.34 17.75 -29.19
CA ALA A 155 2.17 16.52 -29.95
C ALA A 155 2.45 15.27 -29.09
N VAL A 156 1.64 14.22 -29.24
CA VAL A 156 1.84 12.95 -28.56
C VAL A 156 3.06 12.25 -29.13
N GLN A 157 4.15 12.17 -28.35
CA GLN A 157 5.36 11.43 -28.72
C GLN A 157 5.23 9.92 -28.48
N SER A 158 4.56 9.54 -27.39
CA SER A 158 4.29 8.14 -27.06
C SER A 158 2.86 8.03 -26.53
N PRO A 159 2.01 7.19 -27.13
CA PRO A 159 0.66 6.96 -26.63
C PRO A 159 0.69 6.21 -25.29
N ALA A 160 -0.32 6.42 -24.46
CA ALA A 160 -0.50 5.64 -23.23
C ALA A 160 -0.83 4.20 -23.58
N ASP A 161 -0.13 3.24 -22.95
CA ASP A 161 -0.47 1.82 -23.01
C ASP A 161 -0.65 1.29 -21.61
N TYR A 162 -1.88 0.97 -21.27
CA TYR A 162 -2.30 0.40 -19.98
C TYR A 162 -2.82 -1.04 -20.12
N SER A 163 -2.63 -1.68 -21.27
CA SER A 163 -3.19 -3.00 -21.55
C SER A 163 -2.75 -4.07 -20.55
N GLN A 164 -1.53 -3.96 -20.01
CA GLN A 164 -0.98 -4.89 -19.03
C GLN A 164 -1.02 -4.37 -17.59
N LEU A 165 -1.61 -3.21 -17.35
CA LEU A 165 -1.68 -2.61 -16.00
C LEU A 165 -2.41 -3.53 -14.99
N GLY A 166 -3.45 -4.24 -15.41
CA GLY A 166 -4.16 -5.19 -14.56
C GLY A 166 -3.26 -6.31 -14.05
N TRP A 167 -2.46 -6.91 -14.92
CA TRP A 167 -1.48 -7.93 -14.55
C TRP A 167 -0.39 -7.38 -13.63
N LEU A 168 0.06 -6.15 -13.88
CA LEU A 168 1.00 -5.46 -13.02
C LEU A 168 0.42 -5.28 -11.60
N LEU A 169 -0.82 -4.79 -11.48
CA LEU A 169 -1.50 -4.60 -10.19
C LEU A 169 -1.66 -5.91 -9.42
N ILE A 170 -2.08 -6.99 -10.10
CA ILE A 170 -2.19 -8.32 -9.51
C ILE A 170 -0.82 -8.82 -9.02
N THR A 171 0.22 -8.68 -9.83
CA THR A 171 1.56 -9.14 -9.49
C THR A 171 2.12 -8.41 -8.26
N VAL A 172 2.00 -7.07 -8.24
CA VAL A 172 2.44 -6.24 -7.10
C VAL A 172 1.68 -6.61 -5.83
N SER A 173 0.36 -6.78 -5.92
CA SER A 173 -0.49 -7.18 -4.77
C SER A 173 -0.11 -8.58 -4.25
N LEU A 174 0.12 -9.53 -5.14
CA LEU A 174 0.57 -10.87 -4.76
C LEU A 174 1.93 -10.85 -4.07
N ILE A 175 2.90 -10.11 -4.60
CA ILE A 175 4.22 -9.95 -3.97
C ILE A 175 4.05 -9.32 -2.58
N GLY A 176 3.25 -8.26 -2.47
CA GLY A 176 2.99 -7.55 -1.21
C GLY A 176 2.36 -8.44 -0.13
N VAL A 177 1.53 -9.41 -0.51
CA VAL A 177 0.91 -10.37 0.42
C VAL A 177 1.82 -11.56 0.69
N LEU A 178 2.37 -12.17 -0.35
CA LEU A 178 3.14 -13.41 -0.22
C LEU A 178 4.47 -13.19 0.51
N ALA A 179 5.19 -12.10 0.23
CA ALA A 179 6.49 -11.86 0.84
C ALA A 179 6.42 -11.82 2.38
N PRO A 180 5.53 -11.06 3.05
CA PRO A 180 5.40 -11.11 4.50
C PRO A 180 4.89 -12.47 5.02
N LEU A 181 3.95 -13.12 4.31
CA LEU A 181 3.43 -14.43 4.72
C LEU A 181 4.49 -15.53 4.70
N PHE A 182 5.51 -15.43 3.81
CA PHE A 182 6.64 -16.35 3.81
C PHE A 182 7.72 -15.94 4.80
N THR A 183 8.01 -14.65 4.96
CA THR A 183 9.08 -14.20 5.84
C THR A 183 8.76 -14.34 7.32
N VAL A 184 7.50 -14.10 7.74
CA VAL A 184 7.11 -14.22 9.16
C VAL A 184 7.35 -15.64 9.70
N PRO A 185 6.87 -16.74 9.08
CA PRO A 185 7.17 -18.10 9.55
C PRO A 185 8.65 -18.46 9.50
N LEU A 186 9.38 -17.95 8.51
CA LEU A 186 10.83 -18.17 8.41
C LEU A 186 11.57 -17.55 9.61
N VAL A 187 11.22 -16.31 9.97
CA VAL A 187 11.80 -15.63 11.13
C VAL A 187 11.41 -16.35 12.43
N GLN A 188 10.15 -16.77 12.57
CA GLN A 188 9.68 -17.51 13.75
C GLN A 188 10.38 -18.87 13.93
N ARG A 189 10.76 -19.54 12.84
CA ARG A 189 11.49 -20.82 12.88
C ARG A 189 13.00 -20.65 13.00
N SER A 190 13.51 -19.46 12.80
CA SER A 190 14.94 -19.16 12.91
C SER A 190 15.33 -18.95 14.38
N ARG A 191 16.65 -19.01 14.67
CA ARG A 191 17.22 -18.65 15.99
C ARG A 191 17.09 -17.15 16.33
N LEU A 192 16.51 -16.38 15.44
CA LEU A 192 16.24 -14.95 15.60
C LEU A 192 14.85 -14.70 16.22
N GLN A 193 14.25 -15.72 16.86
CA GLN A 193 13.00 -15.55 17.57
C GLN A 193 13.13 -14.44 18.61
N THR A 194 12.25 -13.46 18.51
CA THR A 194 12.02 -12.49 19.58
C THR A 194 11.13 -13.16 20.60
N HIS A 195 11.53 -13.15 21.87
CA HIS A 195 10.63 -13.49 22.96
C HIS A 195 9.57 -12.39 23.04
N ASP A 196 8.34 -12.72 22.59
CA ASP A 196 7.14 -11.86 22.73
C ASP A 196 6.70 -11.79 24.19
#